data_f5269cb4cc2c63be6e2d6f574e84881c
#
_entry.id   f5269cb4cc2c63be6e2d6f574e84881c
#
_cell.length_a   1.000
_cell.length_b   1.000
_cell.length_c   1.000
_cell.angle_alpha   90.00
_cell.angle_beta   90.00
_cell.angle_gamma   90.00
#
_symmetry.space_group_name_H-M   'P 1'
#
loop_
_entity.id
_entity.type
_entity.pdbx_description
1 polymer ?
#
loop_
_entity_poly.entity_id
_entity_poly.type
_entity_poly.pdbx_seq_one_letter_code
_entity_poly.pdbx_strand_id
1 'polypeptide(L)'
;MNFNKSILSIALSVAAVMFVGCSTDGYWDKAPIDSEVKYTFDQSEQTYTVAGTETLTEIKVSLTRNTNVGASTIAVDAKFNDPALSGPAEVTFADGSNTAIYTIAVGDIQVGVSYKATLSISKDNTSVSGNSTTTINLSKLYNWVAAGSAQFYTSWSGTIDDNGLVGDGVKVDIEKAEGGNGLYRLVSPYYYSETAAGATGVTLEKGHHVQFTVNAANGAPVGFPTTVQKMGEASADDGNYYFAYT
;
A
#
# COMPACT_ATOMS: atom_id res chain seq x y z
N MET A 1 32.91 -2.34 -27.78
CA MET A 1 31.51 -2.74 -27.84
C MET A 1 30.84 -2.16 -26.59
N ASN A 2 30.09 -1.07 -26.78
CA ASN A 2 29.54 -0.27 -25.68
C ASN A 2 28.21 -0.84 -25.26
N PHE A 3 28.06 -1.23 -23.98
CA PHE A 3 26.78 -1.57 -23.39
C PHE A 3 26.17 -0.32 -22.80
N ASN A 4 25.09 0.12 -23.41
CA ASN A 4 24.24 1.20 -22.90
C ASN A 4 23.57 0.81 -21.60
N LYS A 5 23.81 1.60 -20.58
CA LYS A 5 23.06 1.55 -19.32
C LYS A 5 21.65 2.09 -19.57
N SER A 6 20.68 1.20 -19.59
CA SER A 6 19.27 1.60 -19.56
C SER A 6 18.93 2.13 -18.17
N ILE A 7 18.67 3.42 -18.11
CA ILE A 7 18.10 4.08 -16.93
C ILE A 7 16.65 3.64 -16.85
N LEU A 8 16.33 2.85 -15.86
CA LEU A 8 14.96 2.46 -15.53
C LEU A 8 14.29 3.66 -14.89
N SER A 9 13.47 4.36 -15.66
CA SER A 9 12.66 5.47 -15.16
C SER A 9 11.51 4.89 -14.32
N ILE A 10 11.52 5.17 -13.03
CA ILE A 10 10.42 4.89 -12.14
C ILE A 10 9.27 5.80 -12.54
N ALA A 11 8.23 5.24 -13.15
CA ALA A 11 7.00 5.94 -13.42
C ALA A 11 6.20 6.04 -12.12
N LEU A 12 6.31 7.19 -11.46
CA LEU A 12 5.43 7.58 -10.37
C LEU A 12 4.03 7.83 -10.98
N SER A 13 3.14 6.87 -10.88
CA SER A 13 1.76 7.02 -11.33
C SER A 13 1.01 7.95 -10.38
N VAL A 14 1.06 9.24 -10.66
CA VAL A 14 0.14 10.21 -10.08
C VAL A 14 -1.19 10.04 -10.80
N ALA A 15 -2.16 9.42 -10.15
CA ALA A 15 -3.54 9.40 -10.63
C ALA A 15 -4.12 10.83 -10.47
N ALA A 16 -4.07 11.61 -11.55
CA ALA A 16 -4.78 12.88 -11.62
C ALA A 16 -6.28 12.60 -11.76
N VAL A 17 -7.04 12.77 -10.71
CA VAL A 17 -8.50 12.80 -10.76
C VAL A 17 -8.92 14.12 -11.36
N MET A 18 -9.32 14.12 -12.63
CA MET A 18 -9.93 15.28 -13.26
C MET A 18 -11.37 15.43 -12.77
N PHE A 19 -11.63 16.45 -11.96
CA PHE A 19 -12.99 16.88 -11.67
C PHE A 19 -13.56 17.57 -12.91
N VAL A 20 -14.48 16.91 -13.59
CA VAL A 20 -15.36 17.55 -14.58
C VAL A 20 -16.43 18.30 -13.80
N GLY A 21 -16.25 19.60 -13.63
CA GLY A 21 -17.25 20.45 -13.05
C GLY A 21 -18.43 20.64 -14.02
N CYS A 22 -19.62 20.18 -13.63
CA CYS A 22 -20.88 20.57 -14.28
C CYS A 22 -21.14 22.04 -13.98
N SER A 23 -21.15 22.90 -15.01
CA SER A 23 -21.63 24.26 -14.90
C SER A 23 -23.16 24.24 -14.90
N THR A 24 -23.78 24.43 -13.75
CA THR A 24 -25.18 24.83 -13.68
C THR A 24 -25.21 26.34 -13.39
N ASP A 25 -25.76 27.12 -14.29
CA ASP A 25 -26.05 28.55 -14.08
C ASP A 25 -27.10 28.69 -12.96
N GLY A 26 -26.66 28.63 -11.73
CA GLY A 26 -27.43 29.00 -10.54
C GLY A 26 -26.78 30.21 -9.89
N TYR A 27 -27.58 31.16 -9.48
CA TYR A 27 -27.20 32.31 -8.70
C TYR A 27 -26.44 31.86 -7.44
N TRP A 28 -25.14 31.76 -7.56
CA TRP A 28 -24.27 31.51 -6.41
C TRP A 28 -23.88 32.88 -5.85
N ASP A 29 -24.37 33.23 -4.68
CA ASP A 29 -23.73 34.27 -3.90
C ASP A 29 -22.24 33.92 -3.85
N LYS A 30 -21.40 34.88 -4.29
CA LYS A 30 -19.96 34.71 -4.21
C LYS A 30 -19.64 34.32 -2.78
N ALA A 31 -19.10 33.14 -2.60
CA ALA A 31 -18.57 32.73 -1.30
C ALA A 31 -17.70 33.89 -0.77
N PRO A 32 -17.81 34.28 0.50
CA PRO A 32 -17.01 35.34 1.05
C PRO A 32 -15.55 35.03 0.73
N ILE A 33 -14.90 35.98 0.04
CA ILE A 33 -13.47 35.89 -0.24
C ILE A 33 -12.81 36.00 1.12
N ASP A 34 -12.13 34.97 1.57
CA ASP A 34 -11.32 35.03 2.78
C ASP A 34 -10.34 36.22 2.63
N SER A 35 -10.52 37.27 3.38
CA SER A 35 -9.61 38.43 3.41
C SER A 35 -8.29 38.10 4.10
N GLU A 36 -8.24 36.96 4.78
CA GLU A 36 -7.08 36.44 5.48
C GLU A 36 -6.38 35.33 4.66
N VAL A 37 -5.11 35.12 4.95
CA VAL A 37 -4.36 34.03 4.35
C VAL A 37 -4.88 32.74 4.93
N LYS A 38 -5.39 31.86 4.05
CA LYS A 38 -5.91 30.53 4.39
C LYS A 38 -5.10 29.46 3.68
N TYR A 39 -4.98 28.33 4.33
CA TYR A 39 -4.13 27.22 3.92
C TYR A 39 -4.95 25.94 3.79
N THR A 40 -4.46 24.98 3.04
CA THR A 40 -5.06 23.65 2.89
C THR A 40 -3.98 22.61 2.56
N PHE A 41 -4.13 21.42 3.05
CA PHE A 41 -3.41 20.28 2.46
C PHE A 41 -4.07 19.92 1.13
N ASP A 42 -3.27 19.65 0.12
CA ASP A 42 -3.77 19.31 -1.22
C ASP A 42 -4.53 17.98 -1.24
N GLN A 43 -4.15 17.07 -0.35
CA GLN A 43 -4.79 15.76 -0.19
C GLN A 43 -5.13 15.49 1.27
N SER A 44 -6.29 14.86 1.52
CA SER A 44 -6.70 14.46 2.88
C SER A 44 -6.04 13.16 3.33
N GLU A 45 -5.59 12.33 2.37
CA GLU A 45 -4.91 11.06 2.63
C GLU A 45 -3.92 10.72 1.51
N GLN A 46 -2.79 10.12 1.89
CA GLN A 46 -1.77 9.62 0.98
C GLN A 46 -1.27 8.27 1.48
N THR A 47 -1.04 7.34 0.56
CA THR A 47 -0.51 6.02 0.88
C THR A 47 0.78 5.76 0.10
N TYR A 48 1.82 5.35 0.82
CA TYR A 48 3.12 4.99 0.28
C TYR A 48 3.41 3.53 0.58
N THR A 49 3.80 2.81 -0.46
CA THR A 49 4.23 1.42 -0.35
C THR A 49 5.65 1.31 -0.91
N VAL A 50 6.59 0.92 -0.06
CA VAL A 50 8.01 0.80 -0.39
C VAL A 50 8.33 -0.66 -0.59
N ALA A 51 9.02 -1.02 -1.66
CA ALA A 51 9.50 -2.39 -1.86
C ALA A 51 10.52 -2.78 -0.78
N GLY A 52 10.57 -4.05 -0.42
CA GLY A 52 11.42 -4.54 0.68
C GLY A 52 12.91 -4.22 0.53
N THR A 53 13.38 -4.14 -0.71
CA THR A 53 14.78 -3.82 -1.06
C THR A 53 15.06 -2.33 -1.24
N GLU A 54 14.02 -1.48 -1.23
CA GLU A 54 14.14 -0.05 -1.45
C GLU A 54 14.25 0.72 -0.13
N THR A 55 14.83 1.91 -0.22
CA THR A 55 14.94 2.86 0.89
C THR A 55 14.19 4.13 0.52
N LEU A 56 13.26 4.54 1.38
CA LEU A 56 12.59 5.83 1.34
C LEU A 56 13.17 6.69 2.46
N THR A 57 13.65 7.89 2.13
CA THR A 57 14.26 8.79 3.11
C THR A 57 13.38 9.99 3.44
N GLU A 58 12.42 10.32 2.58
CA GLU A 58 11.51 11.44 2.77
C GLU A 58 10.16 11.24 2.09
N ILE A 59 9.11 11.85 2.66
CA ILE A 59 7.79 11.98 2.06
C ILE A 59 7.47 13.47 1.97
N LYS A 60 7.01 13.91 0.79
CA LYS A 60 6.65 15.31 0.51
C LYS A 60 5.14 15.47 0.54
N VAL A 61 4.66 16.34 1.42
CA VAL A 61 3.26 16.68 1.57
C VAL A 61 3.05 18.10 1.10
N SER A 62 2.22 18.29 0.08
CA SER A 62 1.95 19.58 -0.51
C SER A 62 0.86 20.35 0.26
N LEU A 63 1.10 21.64 0.47
CA LEU A 63 0.13 22.58 1.00
C LEU A 63 -0.02 23.73 0.01
N THR A 64 -1.23 24.24 -0.07
CA THR A 64 -1.59 25.42 -0.88
C THR A 64 -2.15 26.53 0.02
N ARG A 65 -1.91 27.80 -0.35
CA ARG A 65 -2.54 28.96 0.26
C ARG A 65 -3.30 29.79 -0.79
N ASN A 66 -4.28 30.59 -0.33
CA ASN A 66 -5.15 31.39 -1.19
C ASN A 66 -4.49 32.64 -1.78
N THR A 67 -3.23 32.90 -1.48
CA THR A 67 -2.46 34.04 -2.00
C THR A 67 -1.01 33.68 -2.28
N ASN A 68 -0.37 34.34 -3.20
CA ASN A 68 1.07 34.23 -3.44
C ASN A 68 1.87 35.45 -2.95
N VAL A 69 1.20 36.42 -2.32
CA VAL A 69 1.81 37.67 -1.87
C VAL A 69 2.38 37.53 -0.47
N GLY A 70 3.63 37.95 -0.30
CA GLY A 70 4.37 37.91 0.95
C GLY A 70 4.81 36.48 1.34
N ALA A 71 5.90 36.40 2.09
CA ALA A 71 6.27 35.17 2.75
C ALA A 71 5.37 34.92 3.97
N SER A 72 5.04 33.65 4.25
CA SER A 72 4.27 33.28 5.45
C SER A 72 4.70 31.94 5.97
N THR A 73 4.57 31.74 7.28
CA THR A 73 4.85 30.48 7.96
C THR A 73 3.61 30.04 8.72
N ILE A 74 3.29 28.74 8.65
CA ILE A 74 2.18 28.15 9.39
C ILE A 74 2.67 26.97 10.23
N ALA A 75 2.19 26.93 11.47
CA ALA A 75 2.45 25.81 12.36
C ALA A 75 1.71 24.54 11.89
N VAL A 76 2.39 23.40 11.97
CA VAL A 76 1.85 22.08 11.67
C VAL A 76 1.96 21.21 12.91
N ASP A 77 0.82 20.76 13.45
CA ASP A 77 0.77 19.73 14.49
C ASP A 77 0.94 18.37 13.82
N ALA A 78 2.12 17.78 13.97
CA ALA A 78 2.48 16.50 13.38
C ALA A 78 2.50 15.40 14.44
N LYS A 79 1.71 14.35 14.22
CA LYS A 79 1.64 13.16 15.08
C LYS A 79 2.13 11.96 14.29
N PHE A 80 3.16 11.31 14.79
CA PHE A 80 3.75 10.11 14.24
C PHE A 80 3.48 8.94 15.18
N ASN A 81 3.08 7.79 14.64
CA ASN A 81 2.87 6.57 15.45
C ASN A 81 4.18 5.84 15.76
N ASP A 82 5.28 6.22 15.11
CA ASP A 82 6.57 5.57 15.26
C ASP A 82 7.71 6.60 15.13
N PRO A 83 8.77 6.51 15.92
CA PRO A 83 9.92 7.43 15.89
C PRO A 83 10.74 7.35 14.58
N ALA A 84 10.54 6.34 13.74
CA ALA A 84 11.12 6.30 12.40
C ALA A 84 10.61 7.44 11.50
N LEU A 85 9.50 8.09 11.85
CA LEU A 85 8.98 9.26 11.15
C LEU A 85 9.20 10.52 11.99
N SER A 86 9.61 11.60 11.33
CA SER A 86 9.74 12.91 11.98
C SER A 86 9.53 14.05 10.96
N GLY A 87 9.26 15.24 11.46
CA GLY A 87 9.05 16.40 10.59
C GLY A 87 9.17 17.72 11.36
N PRO A 88 9.21 18.86 10.65
CA PRO A 88 9.29 20.18 11.27
C PRO A 88 7.97 20.57 11.96
N ALA A 89 8.03 21.53 12.88
CA ALA A 89 6.83 22.06 13.55
C ALA A 89 6.08 23.08 12.69
N GLU A 90 6.65 23.51 11.57
CA GLU A 90 6.08 24.55 10.72
C GLU A 90 6.49 24.38 9.26
N VAL A 91 5.76 25.01 8.36
CA VAL A 91 6.09 25.10 6.94
C VAL A 91 6.04 26.55 6.48
N THR A 92 7.00 26.94 5.62
CA THR A 92 7.14 28.30 5.10
C THR A 92 6.78 28.34 3.62
N PHE A 93 5.92 29.31 3.28
CA PHE A 93 5.60 29.69 1.91
C PHE A 93 6.47 30.89 1.52
N ALA A 94 7.20 30.76 0.43
CA ALA A 94 8.00 31.84 -0.11
C ALA A 94 7.11 32.94 -0.69
N ASP A 95 7.61 34.19 -0.72
CA ASP A 95 6.96 35.24 -1.48
C ASP A 95 6.89 34.89 -2.97
N GLY A 96 5.78 35.18 -3.61
CA GLY A 96 5.50 34.79 -4.99
C GLY A 96 4.99 33.36 -5.16
N SER A 97 4.97 32.52 -4.10
CA SER A 97 4.50 31.14 -4.16
C SER A 97 3.19 30.96 -3.39
N ASN A 98 2.24 30.28 -3.98
CA ASN A 98 1.03 29.81 -3.30
C ASN A 98 1.13 28.34 -2.84
N THR A 99 2.26 27.69 -3.03
CA THR A 99 2.50 26.28 -2.62
C THR A 99 3.71 26.19 -1.74
N ALA A 100 3.69 25.23 -0.82
CA ALA A 100 4.83 24.83 0.00
C ALA A 100 4.82 23.32 0.24
N ILE A 101 5.98 22.79 0.57
CA ILE A 101 6.16 21.34 0.85
C ILE A 101 6.53 21.15 2.31
N TYR A 102 5.72 20.37 3.01
CA TYR A 102 6.09 19.81 4.30
C TYR A 102 6.80 18.49 4.07
N THR A 103 8.00 18.34 4.60
CA THR A 103 8.81 17.13 4.41
C THR A 103 8.81 16.30 5.68
N ILE A 104 8.33 15.05 5.57
CA ILE A 104 8.47 14.03 6.61
C ILE A 104 9.78 13.30 6.34
N ALA A 105 10.69 13.31 7.28
CA ALA A 105 11.88 12.48 7.24
C ALA A 105 11.49 11.04 7.62
N VAL A 106 11.98 10.08 6.82
CA VAL A 106 11.77 8.63 7.01
C VAL A 106 13.10 8.00 7.37
N GLY A 107 13.18 7.43 8.57
CA GLY A 107 14.33 6.70 9.07
C GLY A 107 14.28 5.22 8.68
N ASP A 108 14.74 4.38 9.60
CA ASP A 108 14.79 2.93 9.38
C ASP A 108 13.41 2.29 9.60
N ILE A 109 12.67 2.13 8.51
CA ILE A 109 11.37 1.46 8.49
C ILE A 109 11.53 -0.05 8.29
N GLN A 110 10.81 -0.83 9.10
CA GLN A 110 10.85 -2.28 9.07
C GLN A 110 9.80 -2.86 8.13
N VAL A 111 10.12 -3.99 7.50
CA VAL A 111 9.19 -4.73 6.62
C VAL A 111 7.99 -5.26 7.41
N GLY A 112 6.81 -5.21 6.80
CA GLY A 112 5.57 -5.69 7.40
C GLY A 112 5.00 -4.82 8.52
N VAL A 113 5.61 -3.64 8.78
CA VAL A 113 5.13 -2.67 9.76
C VAL A 113 4.39 -1.54 9.05
N SER A 114 3.30 -1.07 9.67
CA SER A 114 2.52 0.07 9.20
C SER A 114 2.88 1.31 9.98
N TYR A 115 3.29 2.34 9.27
CA TYR A 115 3.62 3.65 9.80
C TYR A 115 2.55 4.65 9.42
N LYS A 116 2.25 5.57 10.33
CA LYS A 116 1.22 6.60 10.12
C LYS A 116 1.70 7.94 10.62
N ALA A 117 1.55 8.96 9.77
CA ALA A 117 1.65 10.35 10.16
C ALA A 117 0.29 11.03 10.00
N THR A 118 -0.08 11.87 10.96
CA THR A 118 -1.23 12.76 10.86
C THR A 118 -0.73 14.18 11.03
N LEU A 119 -0.92 15.01 10.01
CA LEU A 119 -0.54 16.41 10.01
C LEU A 119 -1.79 17.26 10.10
N SER A 120 -1.79 18.28 10.94
CA SER A 120 -2.92 19.19 11.12
C SER A 120 -2.47 20.63 11.17
N ILE A 121 -3.26 21.51 10.57
CA ILE A 121 -3.17 22.97 10.72
C ILE A 121 -4.43 23.47 11.45
N SER A 122 -4.35 24.65 12.09
CA SER A 122 -5.52 25.23 12.76
C SER A 122 -6.69 25.41 11.78
N LYS A 123 -7.89 25.06 12.21
CA LYS A 123 -9.12 25.29 11.44
C LYS A 123 -9.35 26.74 11.12
N ASP A 124 -8.95 27.67 12.01
CA ASP A 124 -9.07 29.10 11.80
C ASP A 124 -8.18 29.60 10.64
N ASN A 125 -7.11 28.88 10.36
CA ASN A 125 -6.20 29.15 9.26
C ASN A 125 -6.51 28.33 8.00
N THR A 126 -7.55 27.48 8.02
CA THR A 126 -7.89 26.61 6.91
C THR A 126 -8.94 27.24 6.01
N SER A 127 -8.82 27.08 4.69
CA SER A 127 -9.86 27.45 3.73
C SER A 127 -11.16 26.71 4.03
N VAL A 128 -12.33 27.35 3.82
CA VAL A 128 -13.65 26.81 4.18
C VAL A 128 -13.90 25.40 3.58
N SER A 129 -13.44 25.16 2.37
CA SER A 129 -13.53 23.85 1.70
C SER A 129 -12.21 23.05 1.70
N GLY A 130 -11.23 23.52 2.47
CA GLY A 130 -9.88 22.94 2.47
C GLY A 130 -9.70 21.85 3.51
N ASN A 131 -8.66 21.05 3.32
CA ASN A 131 -8.25 19.99 4.25
C ASN A 131 -7.37 20.62 5.36
N SER A 132 -7.90 20.72 6.58
CA SER A 132 -7.09 21.10 7.75
C SER A 132 -6.21 19.97 8.27
N THR A 133 -6.45 18.76 7.82
CA THR A 133 -5.74 17.56 8.26
C THR A 133 -5.46 16.67 7.06
N THR A 134 -4.28 16.05 7.05
CA THR A 134 -3.93 14.97 6.12
C THR A 134 -3.35 13.78 6.87
N THR A 135 -3.63 12.59 6.37
CA THR A 135 -3.08 11.33 6.88
C THR A 135 -2.14 10.72 5.85
N ILE A 136 -0.98 10.32 6.30
CA ILE A 136 0.00 9.61 5.49
C ILE A 136 0.14 8.21 6.06
N ASN A 137 -0.15 7.21 5.23
CA ASN A 137 0.07 5.80 5.54
C ASN A 137 1.30 5.32 4.78
N LEU A 138 2.23 4.69 5.48
CA LEU A 138 3.46 4.16 4.90
C LEU A 138 3.64 2.72 5.32
N SER A 139 3.98 1.86 4.38
CA SER A 139 4.33 0.46 4.63
C SER A 139 5.52 0.03 3.79
N LYS A 140 6.35 -0.86 4.35
CA LYS A 140 7.42 -1.52 3.63
C LYS A 140 7.06 -2.98 3.42
N LEU A 141 7.03 -3.40 2.16
CA LEU A 141 6.71 -4.77 1.78
C LEU A 141 7.86 -5.72 2.13
N TYR A 142 7.54 -6.99 2.32
CA TYR A 142 8.55 -8.02 2.41
C TYR A 142 9.25 -8.20 1.06
N ASN A 143 10.56 -8.43 1.12
CA ASN A 143 11.28 -9.02 0.00
C ASN A 143 11.14 -10.55 0.09
N TRP A 144 10.51 -11.14 -0.92
CA TRP A 144 10.27 -12.58 -0.97
C TRP A 144 11.37 -13.26 -1.77
N VAL A 145 12.04 -14.21 -1.16
CA VAL A 145 13.14 -14.97 -1.78
C VAL A 145 12.81 -16.45 -1.83
N ALA A 146 13.25 -17.12 -2.88
CA ALA A 146 13.04 -18.55 -3.05
C ALA A 146 13.59 -19.32 -1.85
N ALA A 147 12.77 -20.25 -1.31
CA ALA A 147 13.09 -21.05 -0.13
C ALA A 147 12.88 -22.56 -0.35
N GLY A 148 12.67 -22.99 -1.59
CA GLY A 148 12.47 -24.36 -1.96
C GLY A 148 11.10 -24.64 -2.56
N SER A 149 10.61 -25.86 -2.38
CA SER A 149 9.29 -26.27 -2.87
C SER A 149 8.65 -27.30 -1.92
N ALA A 150 7.32 -27.42 -1.97
CA ALA A 150 6.56 -28.41 -1.22
C ALA A 150 5.56 -29.13 -2.12
N GLN A 151 5.05 -30.26 -1.66
CA GLN A 151 3.88 -30.91 -2.24
C GLN A 151 2.62 -30.29 -1.57
N PHE A 152 1.74 -29.76 -2.39
CA PHE A 152 0.49 -29.18 -1.96
C PHE A 152 -0.67 -30.13 -2.27
N TYR A 153 -1.48 -30.39 -1.27
CA TYR A 153 -2.62 -31.27 -1.35
C TYR A 153 -3.90 -30.49 -1.05
N THR A 154 -4.94 -30.70 -1.82
CA THR A 154 -6.24 -30.06 -1.60
C THR A 154 -7.37 -30.97 -2.08
N SER A 155 -8.48 -31.00 -1.35
CA SER A 155 -9.69 -31.70 -1.77
C SER A 155 -10.27 -31.13 -3.06
N TRP A 156 -10.04 -29.88 -3.33
CA TRP A 156 -10.47 -29.21 -4.55
C TRP A 156 -9.88 -29.83 -5.82
N SER A 157 -8.59 -30.17 -5.81
CA SER A 157 -7.92 -30.84 -6.92
C SER A 157 -8.03 -32.38 -6.84
N GLY A 158 -8.78 -32.92 -5.88
CA GLY A 158 -8.92 -34.38 -5.68
C GLY A 158 -7.64 -35.04 -5.15
N THR A 159 -6.69 -34.26 -4.60
CA THR A 159 -5.48 -34.81 -3.97
C THR A 159 -5.66 -35.11 -2.47
N ILE A 160 -6.83 -34.82 -1.94
CA ILE A 160 -7.29 -35.26 -0.61
C ILE A 160 -8.70 -35.84 -0.77
N ASP A 161 -8.94 -37.02 -0.21
CA ASP A 161 -10.25 -37.63 -0.07
C ASP A 161 -10.52 -38.07 1.38
N ASP A 162 -11.64 -38.74 1.62
CA ASP A 162 -12.04 -39.25 2.94
C ASP A 162 -11.05 -40.26 3.55
N ASN A 163 -10.15 -40.81 2.75
CA ASN A 163 -9.12 -41.79 3.17
C ASN A 163 -7.74 -41.11 3.37
N GLY A 164 -7.60 -39.82 3.09
CA GLY A 164 -6.38 -39.05 3.27
C GLY A 164 -5.78 -38.52 1.97
N LEU A 165 -4.45 -38.49 1.89
CA LEU A 165 -3.73 -37.96 0.72
C LEU A 165 -3.80 -38.93 -0.45
N VAL A 166 -4.13 -38.42 -1.63
CA VAL A 166 -4.24 -39.16 -2.88
C VAL A 166 -3.15 -38.71 -3.85
N GLY A 167 -2.31 -39.62 -4.31
CA GLY A 167 -1.22 -39.34 -5.23
C GLY A 167 -0.10 -38.50 -4.63
N ASP A 168 0.67 -37.86 -5.50
CA ASP A 168 1.88 -37.10 -5.11
C ASP A 168 1.63 -35.62 -4.77
N GLY A 169 0.39 -35.14 -4.85
CA GLY A 169 0.08 -33.74 -4.73
C GLY A 169 0.61 -32.91 -5.89
N VAL A 170 0.60 -31.60 -5.74
CA VAL A 170 1.12 -30.66 -6.73
C VAL A 170 2.34 -29.94 -6.17
N LYS A 171 3.43 -29.96 -6.92
CA LYS A 171 4.65 -29.24 -6.53
C LYS A 171 4.41 -27.74 -6.65
N VAL A 172 4.59 -27.01 -5.54
CA VAL A 172 4.50 -25.55 -5.47
C VAL A 172 5.79 -24.97 -4.90
N ASP A 173 6.14 -23.78 -5.37
CA ASP A 173 7.32 -23.09 -4.85
C ASP A 173 7.00 -22.46 -3.51
N ILE A 174 8.02 -22.40 -2.65
CA ILE A 174 8.00 -21.73 -1.35
C ILE A 174 8.90 -20.51 -1.44
N GLU A 175 8.42 -19.39 -0.93
CA GLU A 175 9.23 -18.21 -0.71
C GLU A 175 9.24 -17.85 0.78
N LYS A 176 10.36 -17.26 1.21
CA LYS A 176 10.57 -16.74 2.55
C LYS A 176 10.59 -15.22 2.52
N ALA A 177 9.93 -14.60 3.48
CA ALA A 177 10.02 -13.17 3.71
C ALA A 177 11.35 -12.82 4.40
N GLU A 178 12.21 -12.04 3.75
CA GLU A 178 13.41 -11.49 4.41
C GLU A 178 12.98 -10.50 5.50
N GLY A 179 13.49 -10.68 6.72
CA GLY A 179 13.07 -9.90 7.90
C GLY A 179 11.70 -10.30 8.47
N GLY A 180 11.02 -11.28 7.89
CA GLY A 180 9.65 -11.69 8.27
C GLY A 180 9.58 -12.69 9.44
N ASN A 181 10.67 -12.90 10.18
CA ASN A 181 10.71 -13.74 11.40
C ASN A 181 9.97 -15.09 11.27
N GLY A 182 10.34 -15.87 10.26
CA GLY A 182 9.73 -17.18 10.00
C GLY A 182 8.47 -17.13 9.15
N LEU A 183 8.17 -16.01 8.50
CA LEU A 183 7.08 -15.89 7.55
C LEU A 183 7.48 -16.47 6.17
N TYR A 184 6.65 -17.35 5.67
CA TYR A 184 6.77 -18.01 4.37
C TYR A 184 5.48 -17.87 3.59
N ARG A 185 5.54 -18.15 2.28
CA ARG A 185 4.35 -18.31 1.44
C ARG A 185 4.51 -19.44 0.43
N LEU A 186 3.41 -20.11 0.15
CA LEU A 186 3.25 -20.97 -1.03
C LEU A 186 2.87 -20.07 -2.21
N VAL A 187 3.57 -20.25 -3.33
CA VAL A 187 3.37 -19.42 -4.52
C VAL A 187 2.21 -19.97 -5.35
N SER A 188 1.09 -19.25 -5.33
CA SER A 188 -0.11 -19.59 -6.13
C SER A 188 -0.53 -21.06 -6.08
N PRO A 189 -0.63 -21.69 -4.88
CA PRO A 189 -0.79 -23.13 -4.77
C PRO A 189 -2.07 -23.64 -5.42
N TYR A 190 -3.15 -22.90 -5.33
CA TYR A 190 -4.42 -23.29 -5.94
C TYR A 190 -4.39 -23.20 -7.46
N TYR A 191 -3.74 -22.19 -8.03
CA TYR A 191 -3.56 -22.08 -9.48
C TYR A 191 -2.86 -23.32 -10.06
N TYR A 192 -1.77 -23.73 -9.46
CA TYR A 192 -1.01 -24.90 -9.93
C TYR A 192 -1.76 -26.21 -9.70
N SER A 193 -2.48 -26.31 -8.58
CA SER A 193 -3.31 -27.46 -8.25
C SER A 193 -4.41 -27.68 -9.27
N GLU A 194 -5.16 -26.66 -9.62
CA GLU A 194 -6.23 -26.71 -10.62
C GLU A 194 -5.71 -27.01 -12.04
N THR A 195 -4.58 -26.37 -12.40
CA THR A 195 -3.94 -26.63 -13.70
C THR A 195 -3.49 -28.08 -13.83
N ALA A 196 -2.95 -28.68 -12.75
CA ALA A 196 -2.54 -30.08 -12.72
C ALA A 196 -3.73 -31.04 -12.74
N ALA A 197 -4.84 -30.71 -12.07
CA ALA A 197 -6.05 -31.52 -12.04
C ALA A 197 -6.83 -31.49 -13.36
N GLY A 198 -6.55 -30.50 -14.23
CA GLY A 198 -7.29 -30.32 -15.48
C GLY A 198 -8.75 -29.91 -15.23
N ALA A 199 -9.02 -29.21 -14.14
CA ALA A 199 -10.36 -28.76 -13.78
C ALA A 199 -10.95 -27.90 -14.91
N THR A 200 -12.13 -28.26 -15.40
CA THR A 200 -12.84 -27.54 -16.44
C THR A 200 -13.88 -26.62 -15.80
N GLY A 201 -14.01 -25.39 -16.33
CA GLY A 201 -15.01 -24.41 -15.88
C GLY A 201 -14.55 -23.51 -14.75
N VAL A 202 -13.29 -23.62 -14.30
CA VAL A 202 -12.70 -22.74 -13.28
C VAL A 202 -11.39 -22.17 -13.81
N THR A 203 -11.27 -20.84 -13.79
CA THR A 203 -10.02 -20.16 -14.13
C THR A 203 -9.49 -19.49 -12.88
N LEU A 204 -8.35 -19.98 -12.36
CA LEU A 204 -7.66 -19.37 -11.24
C LEU A 204 -6.54 -18.48 -11.74
N GLU A 205 -6.36 -17.35 -11.08
CA GLU A 205 -5.29 -16.39 -11.38
C GLU A 205 -4.04 -16.70 -10.56
N LYS A 206 -2.88 -16.43 -11.17
CA LYS A 206 -1.60 -16.41 -10.45
C LYS A 206 -1.53 -15.19 -9.52
N GLY A 207 -0.69 -15.27 -8.50
CA GLY A 207 -0.41 -14.14 -7.61
C GLY A 207 -1.13 -14.22 -6.26
N HIS A 208 -2.02 -15.18 -6.09
CA HIS A 208 -2.64 -15.46 -4.80
C HIS A 208 -1.80 -16.50 -4.04
N HIS A 209 -1.18 -16.03 -2.95
CA HIS A 209 -0.22 -16.82 -2.17
C HIS A 209 -0.84 -17.22 -0.83
N VAL A 210 -0.49 -18.40 -0.33
CA VAL A 210 -0.85 -18.80 1.03
C VAL A 210 0.32 -18.52 1.95
N GLN A 211 0.17 -17.57 2.86
CA GLN A 211 1.17 -17.24 3.86
C GLN A 211 1.02 -18.12 5.09
N PHE A 212 2.14 -18.49 5.69
CA PHE A 212 2.19 -19.26 6.94
C PHE A 212 3.47 -18.92 7.71
N THR A 213 3.47 -19.19 9.00
CA THR A 213 4.64 -18.98 9.86
C THR A 213 5.19 -20.30 10.34
N VAL A 214 6.51 -20.37 10.46
CA VAL A 214 7.22 -21.47 11.09
C VAL A 214 8.04 -20.98 12.26
N ASN A 215 8.26 -21.83 13.24
CA ASN A 215 9.17 -21.55 14.32
C ASN A 215 10.60 -21.48 13.76
N ALA A 216 11.25 -20.32 13.89
CA ALA A 216 12.57 -20.09 13.34
C ALA A 216 13.66 -21.02 13.96
N ALA A 217 13.44 -21.53 15.17
CA ALA A 217 14.41 -22.38 15.87
C ALA A 217 14.39 -23.85 15.39
N ASN A 218 13.25 -24.38 14.96
CA ASN A 218 13.09 -25.80 14.62
C ASN A 218 12.34 -26.09 13.32
N GLY A 219 11.88 -25.02 12.60
CA GLY A 219 11.13 -25.15 11.35
C GLY A 219 9.71 -25.73 11.50
N ALA A 220 9.23 -25.96 12.74
CA ALA A 220 7.89 -26.49 12.95
C ALA A 220 6.84 -25.46 12.52
N PRO A 221 5.72 -25.89 11.89
CA PRO A 221 4.60 -25.00 11.60
C PRO A 221 4.07 -24.37 12.89
N VAL A 222 3.87 -23.05 12.87
CA VAL A 222 3.27 -22.31 14.00
C VAL A 222 1.83 -21.96 13.71
N GLY A 223 1.50 -21.73 12.44
CA GLY A 223 0.15 -21.43 12.02
C GLY A 223 0.07 -20.51 10.81
N PHE A 224 -1.15 -20.18 10.48
CA PHE A 224 -1.48 -19.21 9.43
C PHE A 224 -1.75 -17.85 10.06
N PRO A 225 -1.54 -16.74 9.35
CA PRO A 225 -1.95 -15.43 9.82
C PRO A 225 -3.44 -15.42 10.17
N THR A 226 -3.80 -14.69 11.21
CA THR A 226 -5.21 -14.56 11.69
C THR A 226 -6.07 -13.69 10.78
N THR A 227 -5.48 -13.06 9.78
CA THR A 227 -6.19 -12.24 8.79
C THR A 227 -6.58 -13.09 7.59
N VAL A 228 -7.79 -12.86 7.09
CA VAL A 228 -8.29 -13.52 5.87
C VAL A 228 -7.31 -13.29 4.72
N GLN A 229 -6.86 -14.36 4.10
CA GLN A 229 -6.00 -14.32 2.92
C GLN A 229 -6.83 -14.67 1.68
N LYS A 230 -6.74 -13.83 0.64
CA LYS A 230 -7.27 -14.17 -0.67
C LYS A 230 -6.33 -15.20 -1.30
N MET A 231 -6.79 -16.43 -1.45
CA MET A 231 -5.99 -17.55 -1.97
C MET A 231 -6.21 -17.81 -3.45
N GLY A 232 -7.27 -17.30 -4.00
CA GLY A 232 -7.59 -17.45 -5.41
C GLY A 232 -8.88 -16.72 -5.76
N GLU A 233 -9.09 -16.55 -7.03
CA GLU A 233 -10.31 -16.08 -7.64
C GLU A 233 -10.65 -17.06 -8.77
N ALA A 234 -11.85 -17.62 -8.72
CA ALA A 234 -12.35 -18.47 -9.77
C ALA A 234 -13.47 -17.76 -10.49
N SER A 235 -13.42 -17.74 -11.81
CA SER A 235 -14.54 -17.33 -12.66
C SER A 235 -15.28 -18.58 -13.07
N ALA A 236 -16.57 -18.65 -12.75
CA ALA A 236 -17.47 -19.71 -13.22
C ALA A 236 -18.67 -19.05 -13.92
N ASP A 237 -19.45 -19.83 -14.67
CA ASP A 237 -20.59 -19.34 -15.46
C ASP A 237 -21.68 -18.62 -14.62
N ASP A 238 -21.68 -18.83 -13.30
CA ASP A 238 -22.62 -18.27 -12.34
C ASP A 238 -22.03 -17.19 -11.41
N GLY A 239 -20.80 -16.75 -11.64
CA GLY A 239 -20.13 -15.66 -10.90
C GLY A 239 -18.68 -15.91 -10.53
N ASN A 240 -18.09 -14.95 -9.83
CA ASN A 240 -16.73 -15.06 -9.31
C ASN A 240 -16.74 -15.62 -7.89
N TYR A 241 -15.98 -16.66 -7.66
CA TYR A 241 -15.76 -17.26 -6.35
C TYR A 241 -14.43 -16.80 -5.77
N TYR A 242 -14.45 -16.42 -4.50
CA TYR A 242 -13.27 -16.02 -3.76
C TYR A 242 -12.94 -17.10 -2.74
N PHE A 243 -11.74 -17.63 -2.79
CA PHE A 243 -11.25 -18.54 -1.78
C PHE A 243 -10.54 -17.72 -0.69
N ALA A 244 -11.08 -17.74 0.49
CA ALA A 244 -10.48 -17.12 1.66
C ALA A 244 -10.17 -18.19 2.70
N TYR A 245 -9.01 -18.08 3.32
CA TYR A 245 -8.61 -18.86 4.47
C TYR A 245 -8.61 -17.94 5.71
N THR A 246 -9.19 -18.39 6.80
CA THR A 246 -9.19 -17.70 8.11
C THR A 246 -8.32 -18.44 9.10
#